data_d7eb1800e79ef1852d844dd52119b034
#
_entry.id   d7eb1800e79ef1852d844dd52119b034
#
_cell.length_a   1.000
_cell.length_b   1.000
_cell.length_c   1.000
_cell.angle_alpha   90.00
_cell.angle_beta   90.00
_cell.angle_gamma   90.00
#
_symmetry.space_group_name_H-M   'P 1'
#
loop_
_entity.id
_entity.type
_entity.pdbx_description
1 polymer ?
#
loop_
_entity_poly.entity_id
_entity_poly.type
_entity_poly.pdbx_seq_one_letter_code
_entity_poly.pdbx_strand_id
1 'polypeptide(L)'
;ILGVLTLAMLFILPLKFSNIFILLFGLLWTITPAVMWQISKEYKVTPQLEKLNDADKEYLLNLGKKTWQYFKEFINEKSNFLPPDNYQEDRKPKLVNRTSPTNIGLGLLAVVASYDLGYENLEDTLKLLEKMLNTISNLPKWNGHLYNWYNLDNLQPLIPRYISSVDSGNLVGYLFTLKQFLLEHIQENNVEALLLTVDTLIENTDFSKLYDENTRLFSIGFNIEENSLTDSYYDLLASEARQTSLIAIAKKDVPARHWNNLSRTLTILNKYKGLISWSGTAFEYFMPNINIPKYPGSLLDESCKFMLMSQKEYAKKLNIPWGISESAFYLKDLQNNYQYKAFGIPWIGLKRGLSDEMVTSSYGSILALTEAPKEVVENLKILEKNGMYKQYGFYESIDYTPTRLKKGEKYAVVKTYMAHHQGLILLAINNLFKNNIMQKRFMENPELKAIDILLQEKMPENIIITKEEKEKVCLLYTSPS
;
A
#
# COMPACT_ATOMS: atom_id res chain seq x y z
N ILE A 1 -5.92 -25.29 39.46
CA ILE A 1 -6.71 -25.84 40.62
C ILE A 1 -7.27 -27.20 40.23
N LEU A 2 -8.04 -27.32 39.12
CA LEU A 2 -8.70 -28.56 38.70
C LEU A 2 -7.71 -29.74 38.55
N GLY A 3 -6.58 -29.53 37.87
CA GLY A 3 -5.56 -30.53 37.66
C GLY A 3 -4.93 -31.03 38.98
N VAL A 4 -4.69 -30.11 39.91
CA VAL A 4 -4.14 -30.48 41.27
C VAL A 4 -5.16 -31.28 42.05
N LEU A 5 -6.46 -30.92 41.99
CA LEU A 5 -7.52 -31.68 42.64
C LEU A 5 -7.67 -33.09 42.02
N THR A 6 -7.56 -33.20 40.70
CA THR A 6 -7.59 -34.50 40.01
C THR A 6 -6.41 -35.38 40.42
N LEU A 7 -5.20 -34.84 40.55
CA LEU A 7 -4.02 -35.56 41.04
C LEU A 7 -4.18 -35.99 42.52
N ALA A 8 -4.79 -35.14 43.36
CA ALA A 8 -5.06 -35.46 44.76
C ALA A 8 -5.99 -36.66 44.93
N MET A 9 -6.90 -36.92 43.97
CA MET A 9 -7.76 -38.12 43.97
C MET A 9 -6.95 -39.41 43.92
N LEU A 10 -5.71 -39.41 43.39
CA LEU A 10 -4.84 -40.61 43.38
C LEU A 10 -4.44 -41.08 44.78
N PHE A 11 -4.44 -40.20 45.76
CA PHE A 11 -4.11 -40.55 47.19
C PHE A 11 -5.32 -41.13 47.95
N ILE A 12 -6.53 -40.95 47.41
CA ILE A 12 -7.76 -41.33 48.06
C ILE A 12 -8.31 -42.65 47.44
N LEU A 13 -8.06 -42.87 46.17
CA LEU A 13 -8.58 -43.99 45.40
C LEU A 13 -7.66 -45.23 45.49
N PRO A 14 -8.21 -46.47 45.59
CA PRO A 14 -7.39 -47.69 45.56
C PRO A 14 -6.65 -47.79 44.23
N LEU A 15 -5.39 -48.23 44.24
CA LEU A 15 -4.55 -48.39 43.04
C LEU A 15 -5.20 -49.39 42.04
N LYS A 16 -5.67 -48.86 40.92
CA LYS A 16 -6.22 -49.61 39.77
C LYS A 16 -5.59 -49.09 38.49
N PHE A 17 -5.59 -49.90 37.44
CA PHE A 17 -5.07 -49.46 36.10
C PHE A 17 -5.76 -48.20 35.59
N SER A 18 -7.04 -47.98 35.92
CA SER A 18 -7.79 -46.76 35.59
C SER A 18 -7.19 -45.48 36.18
N ASN A 19 -6.36 -45.57 37.26
CA ASN A 19 -5.74 -44.40 37.88
C ASN A 19 -4.68 -43.77 36.98
N ILE A 20 -4.22 -44.48 35.95
CA ILE A 20 -3.28 -43.91 34.94
C ILE A 20 -3.95 -42.79 34.17
N PHE A 21 -5.26 -42.87 33.88
CA PHE A 21 -6.00 -41.76 33.23
C PHE A 21 -6.15 -40.57 34.15
N ILE A 22 -6.35 -40.77 35.47
CA ILE A 22 -6.42 -39.67 36.43
C ILE A 22 -5.09 -38.97 36.50
N LEU A 23 -3.99 -39.72 36.50
CA LEU A 23 -2.63 -39.13 36.46
C LEU A 23 -2.42 -38.32 35.18
N LEU A 24 -2.71 -38.88 34.00
CA LEU A 24 -2.51 -38.23 32.73
C LEU A 24 -3.35 -36.94 32.59
N PHE A 25 -4.64 -37.01 32.91
CA PHE A 25 -5.51 -35.81 32.85
C PHE A 25 -5.16 -34.77 33.89
N GLY A 26 -4.80 -35.21 35.11
CA GLY A 26 -4.35 -34.31 36.18
C GLY A 26 -3.08 -33.56 35.81
N LEU A 27 -2.09 -34.22 35.21
CA LEU A 27 -0.86 -33.61 34.70
C LEU A 27 -1.17 -32.67 33.53
N LEU A 28 -1.98 -33.12 32.57
CA LEU A 28 -2.38 -32.31 31.42
C LEU A 28 -3.04 -31.00 31.86
N TRP A 29 -4.03 -31.08 32.76
CA TRP A 29 -4.74 -29.91 33.26
C TRP A 29 -3.87 -28.99 34.12
N THR A 30 -2.87 -29.56 34.81
CA THR A 30 -1.92 -28.75 35.61
C THR A 30 -0.93 -28.02 34.73
N ILE A 31 -0.50 -28.62 33.61
CA ILE A 31 0.49 -28.04 32.68
C ILE A 31 -0.19 -27.08 31.69
N THR A 32 -1.47 -27.30 31.30
CA THR A 32 -2.20 -26.51 30.34
C THR A 32 -2.10 -24.99 30.51
N PRO A 33 -2.27 -24.42 31.74
CA PRO A 33 -2.13 -22.97 31.93
C PRO A 33 -0.74 -22.44 31.58
N ALA A 34 0.32 -23.20 31.89
CA ALA A 34 1.69 -22.82 31.56
C ALA A 34 1.96 -22.89 30.06
N VAL A 35 1.43 -23.93 29.39
CA VAL A 35 1.51 -24.06 27.92
C VAL A 35 0.72 -22.95 27.26
N MET A 36 -0.51 -22.69 27.69
CA MET A 36 -1.33 -21.59 27.17
C MET A 36 -0.67 -20.24 27.37
N TRP A 37 -0.08 -19.98 28.53
CA TRP A 37 0.68 -18.75 28.78
C TRP A 37 1.90 -18.64 27.86
N GLN A 38 2.63 -19.74 27.63
CA GLN A 38 3.78 -19.74 26.73
C GLN A 38 3.38 -19.50 25.27
N ILE A 39 2.27 -20.11 24.82
CA ILE A 39 1.72 -19.93 23.46
C ILE A 39 1.13 -18.52 23.29
N SER A 40 0.52 -17.96 24.34
CA SER A 40 -0.07 -16.63 24.35
C SER A 40 0.95 -15.49 24.53
N LYS A 41 2.23 -15.80 24.73
CA LYS A 41 3.26 -14.76 24.75
C LYS A 41 3.33 -14.08 23.41
N GLU A 42 2.97 -12.81 23.38
CA GLU A 42 3.28 -11.95 22.26
C GLU A 42 4.78 -11.93 22.05
N TYR A 43 5.24 -12.31 20.88
CA TYR A 43 6.61 -12.05 20.47
C TYR A 43 6.79 -10.54 20.43
N LYS A 44 7.57 -9.98 21.33
CA LYS A 44 7.99 -8.58 21.26
C LYS A 44 8.86 -8.44 20.01
N VAL A 45 8.23 -8.05 18.91
CA VAL A 45 8.96 -7.63 17.72
C VAL A 45 9.60 -6.29 18.04
N THR A 46 10.92 -6.22 17.99
CA THR A 46 11.64 -4.95 18.16
C THR A 46 11.09 -3.94 17.13
N PRO A 47 10.60 -2.77 17.55
CA PRO A 47 10.10 -1.77 16.62
C PRO A 47 11.15 -1.48 15.54
N GLN A 48 10.72 -1.41 14.28
CA GLN A 48 11.66 -1.22 13.17
C GLN A 48 12.47 0.08 13.31
N LEU A 49 11.87 1.12 13.91
CA LEU A 49 12.53 2.39 14.20
C LEU A 49 13.77 2.22 15.12
N GLU A 50 13.74 1.30 16.07
CA GLU A 50 14.87 1.04 17.00
C GLU A 50 16.08 0.43 16.29
N LYS A 51 15.91 -0.08 15.07
CA LYS A 51 17.01 -0.60 14.24
C LYS A 51 17.85 0.49 13.60
N LEU A 52 17.35 1.74 13.58
CA LEU A 52 18.04 2.89 13.02
C LEU A 52 18.85 3.64 14.08
N ASN A 53 20.01 4.14 13.71
CA ASN A 53 20.74 5.12 14.50
C ASN A 53 20.11 6.52 14.39
N ASP A 54 20.52 7.46 15.23
CA ASP A 54 19.89 8.79 15.31
C ASP A 54 20.12 9.62 14.04
N ALA A 55 21.27 9.47 13.38
CA ALA A 55 21.54 10.16 12.11
C ALA A 55 20.62 9.68 10.97
N ASP A 56 20.34 8.38 10.93
CA ASP A 56 19.41 7.82 9.93
C ASP A 56 17.95 8.22 10.23
N LYS A 57 17.58 8.32 11.51
CA LYS A 57 16.26 8.84 11.91
C LYS A 57 16.10 10.31 11.50
N GLU A 58 17.10 11.15 11.79
CA GLU A 58 17.11 12.56 11.39
C GLU A 58 17.04 12.72 9.87
N TYR A 59 17.80 11.91 9.13
CA TYR A 59 17.77 11.88 7.67
C TYR A 59 16.35 11.62 7.13
N LEU A 60 15.64 10.62 7.67
CA LEU A 60 14.28 10.30 7.26
C LEU A 60 13.27 11.39 7.66
N LEU A 61 13.40 12.01 8.83
CA LEU A 61 12.55 13.15 9.22
C LEU A 61 12.78 14.36 8.30
N ASN A 62 14.03 14.64 7.95
CA ASN A 62 14.34 15.70 7.00
C ASN A 62 13.80 15.40 5.59
N LEU A 63 13.87 14.14 5.15
CA LEU A 63 13.21 13.69 3.92
C LEU A 63 11.69 13.91 3.99
N GLY A 64 11.03 13.47 5.06
CA GLY A 64 9.61 13.69 5.27
C GLY A 64 9.22 15.16 5.25
N LYS A 65 10.00 16.03 5.89
CA LYS A 65 9.78 17.47 5.88
C LYS A 65 9.88 18.08 4.48
N LYS A 66 10.86 17.66 3.67
CA LYS A 66 10.99 18.10 2.27
C LYS A 66 9.83 17.59 1.41
N THR A 67 9.43 16.34 1.62
CA THR A 67 8.27 15.74 0.92
C THR A 67 6.98 16.48 1.28
N TRP A 68 6.80 16.86 2.54
CA TRP A 68 5.68 17.71 2.97
C TRP A 68 5.66 19.08 2.27
N GLN A 69 6.82 19.69 1.99
CA GLN A 69 6.87 20.98 1.29
C GLN A 69 6.20 20.94 -0.10
N TYR A 70 6.19 19.79 -0.79
CA TYR A 70 5.43 19.62 -2.04
C TYR A 70 3.93 19.89 -1.82
N PHE A 71 3.33 19.26 -0.83
CA PHE A 71 1.91 19.44 -0.52
C PHE A 71 1.62 20.84 0.02
N LYS A 72 2.44 21.33 0.93
CA LYS A 72 2.29 22.67 1.51
C LYS A 72 2.35 23.79 0.46
N GLU A 73 3.19 23.65 -0.55
CA GLU A 73 3.34 24.65 -1.62
C GLU A 73 2.21 24.55 -2.64
N PHE A 74 1.76 23.34 -2.99
CA PHE A 74 0.86 23.14 -4.11
C PHE A 74 -0.61 22.90 -3.73
N ILE A 75 -0.94 22.58 -2.50
CA ILE A 75 -2.33 22.55 -2.01
C ILE A 75 -2.69 23.96 -1.51
N ASN A 76 -3.20 24.79 -2.41
CA ASN A 76 -3.53 26.19 -2.14
C ASN A 76 -4.75 26.65 -2.96
N GLU A 77 -5.11 27.93 -2.87
CA GLU A 77 -6.26 28.52 -3.59
C GLU A 77 -6.19 28.31 -5.12
N LYS A 78 -5.00 28.34 -5.72
CA LYS A 78 -4.82 28.17 -7.17
C LYS A 78 -5.13 26.74 -7.64
N SER A 79 -4.98 25.78 -6.76
CA SER A 79 -5.30 24.37 -7.01
C SER A 79 -6.65 23.96 -6.41
N ASN A 80 -7.48 24.92 -5.98
CA ASN A 80 -8.73 24.67 -5.26
C ASN A 80 -8.52 23.74 -4.04
N PHE A 81 -7.38 23.88 -3.35
CA PHE A 81 -6.96 23.08 -2.20
C PHE A 81 -6.89 21.57 -2.47
N LEU A 82 -6.65 21.15 -3.73
CA LEU A 82 -6.39 19.76 -4.10
C LEU A 82 -4.94 19.61 -4.58
N PRO A 83 -4.30 18.44 -4.37
CA PRO A 83 -2.93 18.21 -4.83
C PRO A 83 -2.86 18.09 -6.35
N PRO A 84 -2.04 18.89 -7.05
CA PRO A 84 -1.76 18.70 -8.47
C PRO A 84 -1.02 17.39 -8.72
N ASP A 85 -1.22 16.79 -9.89
CA ASP A 85 -0.73 15.46 -10.25
C ASP A 85 0.79 15.32 -10.12
N ASN A 86 1.53 16.25 -10.72
CA ASN A 86 2.99 16.23 -10.63
C ASN A 86 3.62 17.60 -10.91
N TYR A 87 4.87 17.76 -10.44
CA TYR A 87 5.72 18.90 -10.73
C TYR A 87 6.98 18.40 -11.45
N GLN A 88 7.24 18.94 -12.65
CA GLN A 88 8.39 18.59 -13.49
C GLN A 88 9.33 19.80 -13.63
N GLU A 89 10.59 19.65 -13.21
CA GLU A 89 11.54 20.78 -13.22
C GLU A 89 11.93 21.24 -14.61
N ASP A 90 11.94 20.35 -15.58
CA ASP A 90 12.38 20.60 -16.96
C ASP A 90 11.22 20.74 -17.97
N ARG A 91 10.03 21.10 -17.47
CA ARG A 91 8.82 21.38 -18.25
C ARG A 91 8.35 22.82 -18.02
N LYS A 92 7.60 23.38 -18.96
CA LYS A 92 6.91 24.68 -18.83
C LYS A 92 5.46 24.56 -19.33
N PRO A 93 4.43 24.86 -18.50
CA PRO A 93 4.51 25.12 -17.04
C PRO A 93 4.99 23.87 -16.30
N LYS A 94 5.66 24.05 -15.17
CA LYS A 94 6.25 22.93 -14.40
C LYS A 94 5.19 22.04 -13.73
N LEU A 95 4.08 22.64 -13.29
CA LEU A 95 3.00 21.96 -12.61
C LEU A 95 2.02 21.39 -13.60
N VAL A 96 1.61 20.15 -13.41
CA VAL A 96 0.55 19.50 -14.19
C VAL A 96 -0.77 19.66 -13.44
N ASN A 97 -1.63 20.53 -13.96
CA ASN A 97 -2.81 21.08 -13.29
C ASN A 97 -4.04 20.17 -13.43
N ARG A 98 -3.92 18.92 -13.00
CA ARG A 98 -5.00 17.92 -12.87
C ARG A 98 -4.81 17.14 -11.58
N THR A 99 -5.83 16.41 -11.14
CA THR A 99 -5.76 15.54 -9.97
C THR A 99 -6.61 14.28 -10.15
N SER A 100 -6.31 13.24 -9.37
CA SER A 100 -7.05 11.97 -9.32
C SER A 100 -7.55 11.68 -7.91
N PRO A 101 -8.51 10.74 -7.73
CA PRO A 101 -8.97 10.35 -6.40
C PRO A 101 -7.84 9.82 -5.50
N THR A 102 -6.87 9.08 -6.04
CA THR A 102 -5.68 8.62 -5.31
C THR A 102 -4.81 9.79 -4.85
N ASN A 103 -4.56 10.77 -5.74
CA ASN A 103 -3.81 11.98 -5.37
C ASN A 103 -4.51 12.75 -4.24
N ILE A 104 -5.83 12.91 -4.34
CA ILE A 104 -6.67 13.61 -3.35
C ILE A 104 -6.58 12.90 -1.99
N GLY A 105 -6.80 11.59 -1.97
CA GLY A 105 -6.79 10.82 -0.73
C GLY A 105 -5.43 10.81 -0.04
N LEU A 106 -4.35 10.63 -0.82
CA LEU A 106 -2.98 10.72 -0.30
C LEU A 106 -2.63 12.15 0.15
N GLY A 107 -3.16 13.18 -0.51
CA GLY A 107 -3.03 14.57 -0.07
C GLY A 107 -3.67 14.81 1.29
N LEU A 108 -4.89 14.29 1.51
CA LEU A 108 -5.57 14.36 2.83
C LEU A 108 -4.72 13.72 3.92
N LEU A 109 -4.21 12.51 3.68
CA LEU A 109 -3.36 11.83 4.66
C LEU A 109 -1.95 12.44 4.79
N ALA A 110 -1.43 13.10 3.74
CA ALA A 110 -0.20 13.86 3.86
C ALA A 110 -0.35 15.05 4.82
N VAL A 111 -1.51 15.71 4.82
CA VAL A 111 -1.86 16.77 5.78
C VAL A 111 -1.91 16.20 7.20
N VAL A 112 -2.54 15.05 7.41
CA VAL A 112 -2.56 14.35 8.71
C VAL A 112 -1.14 13.96 9.15
N ALA A 113 -0.35 13.38 8.25
CA ALA A 113 1.03 12.96 8.55
C ALA A 113 1.94 14.15 8.92
N SER A 114 1.69 15.34 8.37
CA SER A 114 2.45 16.54 8.72
C SER A 114 2.24 16.95 10.18
N TYR A 115 1.02 16.81 10.69
CA TYR A 115 0.71 16.99 12.10
C TYR A 115 1.34 15.88 12.96
N ASP A 116 1.13 14.62 12.60
CA ASP A 116 1.68 13.48 13.34
C ASP A 116 3.20 13.59 13.52
N LEU A 117 3.92 14.03 12.46
CA LEU A 117 5.37 14.20 12.47
C LEU A 117 5.85 15.53 13.09
N GLY A 118 4.91 16.40 13.48
CA GLY A 118 5.23 17.70 14.11
C GLY A 118 5.72 18.77 13.14
N TYR A 119 5.38 18.67 11.85
CA TYR A 119 5.71 19.71 10.87
C TYR A 119 4.67 20.83 10.85
N GLU A 120 3.42 20.54 11.18
CA GLU A 120 2.32 21.48 11.29
C GLU A 120 1.59 21.33 12.64
N ASN A 121 0.88 22.36 13.07
CA ASN A 121 0.04 22.30 14.26
C ASN A 121 -1.38 21.78 13.90
N LEU A 122 -2.18 21.45 14.92
CA LEU A 122 -3.51 20.88 14.72
C LEU A 122 -4.48 21.86 14.07
N GLU A 123 -4.46 23.13 14.48
CA GLU A 123 -5.37 24.16 13.97
C GLU A 123 -5.21 24.37 12.45
N ASP A 124 -3.97 24.51 11.96
CA ASP A 124 -3.68 24.67 10.53
C ASP A 124 -4.01 23.39 9.75
N THR A 125 -3.76 22.23 10.35
CA THR A 125 -4.12 20.91 9.79
C THR A 125 -5.63 20.81 9.57
N LEU A 126 -6.42 21.10 10.59
CA LEU A 126 -7.90 21.03 10.49
C LEU A 126 -8.46 22.05 9.49
N LYS A 127 -7.94 23.28 9.48
CA LYS A 127 -8.32 24.31 8.50
C LYS A 127 -8.05 23.89 7.06
N LEU A 128 -6.90 23.24 6.81
CA LEU A 128 -6.57 22.77 5.46
C LEU A 128 -7.44 21.58 5.07
N LEU A 129 -7.68 20.62 5.96
CA LEU A 129 -8.61 19.50 5.75
C LEU A 129 -10.02 19.99 5.44
N GLU A 130 -10.51 21.02 6.14
CA GLU A 130 -11.82 21.62 5.88
C GLU A 130 -11.94 22.16 4.45
N LYS A 131 -10.95 22.92 4.00
CA LYS A 131 -10.90 23.47 2.63
C LYS A 131 -10.84 22.35 1.59
N MET A 132 -10.03 21.33 1.80
CA MET A 132 -9.94 20.16 0.92
C MET A 132 -11.26 19.41 0.86
N LEU A 133 -11.87 19.06 2.00
CA LEU A 133 -13.12 18.32 2.07
C LEU A 133 -14.28 19.10 1.45
N ASN A 134 -14.32 20.42 1.63
CA ASN A 134 -15.32 21.28 0.99
C ASN A 134 -15.20 21.21 -0.55
N THR A 135 -13.99 21.29 -1.09
CA THR A 135 -13.79 21.13 -2.54
C THR A 135 -14.21 19.73 -3.01
N ILE A 136 -13.78 18.67 -2.32
CA ILE A 136 -14.13 17.28 -2.66
C ILE A 136 -15.62 17.03 -2.67
N SER A 137 -16.35 17.61 -1.70
CA SER A 137 -17.82 17.47 -1.59
C SER A 137 -18.53 18.05 -2.80
N ASN A 138 -18.00 19.12 -3.38
CA ASN A 138 -18.58 19.82 -4.51
C ASN A 138 -18.12 19.29 -5.90
N LEU A 139 -17.16 18.38 -5.95
CA LEU A 139 -16.75 17.77 -7.22
C LEU A 139 -17.90 16.97 -7.84
N PRO A 140 -18.10 17.00 -9.17
CA PRO A 140 -18.99 16.06 -9.87
C PRO A 140 -18.66 14.62 -9.52
N LYS A 141 -19.66 13.76 -9.32
CA LYS A 141 -19.52 12.35 -8.94
C LYS A 141 -20.43 11.46 -9.78
N TRP A 142 -20.06 10.19 -9.92
CA TRP A 142 -20.89 9.14 -10.47
C TRP A 142 -21.13 8.05 -9.42
N ASN A 143 -22.37 7.86 -8.97
CA ASN A 143 -22.71 6.95 -7.86
C ASN A 143 -21.79 7.10 -6.64
N GLY A 144 -21.46 8.35 -6.27
CA GLY A 144 -20.55 8.69 -5.18
C GLY A 144 -19.06 8.61 -5.52
N HIS A 145 -18.68 7.91 -6.60
CA HIS A 145 -17.29 7.83 -7.06
C HIS A 145 -16.82 9.12 -7.70
N LEU A 146 -15.59 9.52 -7.43
CA LEU A 146 -14.90 10.57 -8.16
C LEU A 146 -14.43 10.03 -9.52
N TYR A 147 -14.41 10.92 -10.53
CA TYR A 147 -13.80 10.63 -11.82
C TYR A 147 -12.30 10.50 -11.74
N ASN A 148 -11.70 9.74 -12.64
CA ASN A 148 -10.27 9.43 -12.52
C ASN A 148 -9.38 10.66 -12.72
N TRP A 149 -9.83 11.66 -13.49
CA TRP A 149 -9.10 12.92 -13.61
C TRP A 149 -10.03 14.14 -13.57
N TYR A 150 -9.62 15.17 -12.79
CA TYR A 150 -10.23 16.49 -12.80
C TYR A 150 -9.21 17.53 -13.23
N ASN A 151 -9.65 18.50 -14.00
CA ASN A 151 -8.91 19.74 -14.22
C ASN A 151 -9.01 20.61 -12.96
N LEU A 152 -7.88 21.10 -12.42
CA LEU A 152 -7.86 21.89 -11.20
C LEU A 152 -8.31 23.35 -11.37
N ASP A 153 -8.32 23.89 -12.61
CA ASP A 153 -8.76 25.27 -12.84
C ASP A 153 -10.28 25.41 -12.74
N ASN A 154 -11.04 24.41 -13.22
CA ASN A 154 -12.50 24.46 -13.32
C ASN A 154 -13.21 23.33 -12.58
N LEU A 155 -12.48 22.41 -11.97
CA LEU A 155 -12.96 21.25 -11.22
C LEU A 155 -13.87 20.30 -12.03
N GLN A 156 -13.77 20.34 -13.38
CA GLN A 156 -14.54 19.46 -14.25
C GLN A 156 -13.75 18.17 -14.56
N PRO A 157 -14.45 17.03 -14.69
CA PRO A 157 -13.84 15.78 -15.13
C PRO A 157 -13.19 15.93 -16.52
N LEU A 158 -12.01 15.36 -16.69
CA LEU A 158 -11.35 15.28 -18.01
C LEU A 158 -11.96 14.17 -18.86
N ILE A 159 -11.93 14.38 -20.19
CA ILE A 159 -12.41 13.42 -21.18
C ILE A 159 -11.23 12.53 -21.63
N PRO A 160 -11.43 11.20 -21.78
CA PRO A 160 -12.66 10.43 -21.53
C PRO A 160 -12.96 10.34 -20.02
N ARG A 161 -14.27 10.46 -19.67
CA ARG A 161 -14.70 10.35 -18.27
C ARG A 161 -14.69 8.89 -17.85
N TYR A 162 -13.91 8.60 -16.84
CA TYR A 162 -13.64 7.25 -16.37
C TYR A 162 -13.71 7.17 -14.85
N ILE A 163 -14.25 6.08 -14.34
CA ILE A 163 -14.23 5.74 -12.91
C ILE A 163 -13.27 4.56 -12.73
N SER A 164 -12.20 4.75 -12.01
CA SER A 164 -11.25 3.70 -11.66
C SER A 164 -11.65 3.02 -10.35
N SER A 165 -11.71 1.70 -10.36
CA SER A 165 -12.03 0.92 -9.15
C SER A 165 -10.97 1.07 -8.06
N VAL A 166 -9.68 1.07 -8.44
CA VAL A 166 -8.59 1.21 -7.45
C VAL A 166 -8.48 2.64 -6.92
N ASP A 167 -8.65 3.66 -7.77
CA ASP A 167 -8.62 5.05 -7.31
C ASP A 167 -9.76 5.34 -6.33
N SER A 168 -10.96 4.81 -6.61
CA SER A 168 -12.11 4.90 -5.70
C SER A 168 -11.84 4.19 -4.37
N GLY A 169 -11.27 2.99 -4.42
CA GLY A 169 -10.91 2.23 -3.22
C GLY A 169 -9.80 2.91 -2.42
N ASN A 170 -8.81 3.49 -3.09
CA ASN A 170 -7.75 4.24 -2.43
C ASN A 170 -8.32 5.45 -1.69
N LEU A 171 -9.14 6.27 -2.36
CA LEU A 171 -9.77 7.43 -1.73
C LEU A 171 -10.59 7.03 -0.50
N VAL A 172 -11.49 6.05 -0.63
CA VAL A 172 -12.35 5.62 0.49
C VAL A 172 -11.53 5.01 1.62
N GLY A 173 -10.46 4.26 1.31
CA GLY A 173 -9.54 3.75 2.34
C GLY A 173 -8.83 4.85 3.11
N TYR A 174 -8.42 5.90 2.42
CA TYR A 174 -7.81 7.06 3.08
C TYR A 174 -8.84 7.88 3.86
N LEU A 175 -10.09 7.94 3.43
CA LEU A 175 -11.17 8.56 4.20
C LEU A 175 -11.48 7.78 5.50
N PHE A 176 -11.44 6.44 5.49
CA PHE A 176 -11.56 5.64 6.73
C PHE A 176 -10.43 5.97 7.72
N THR A 177 -9.22 6.15 7.24
CA THR A 177 -8.08 6.54 8.07
C THR A 177 -8.23 7.97 8.61
N LEU A 178 -8.68 8.90 7.76
CA LEU A 178 -8.98 10.29 8.14
C LEU A 178 -10.10 10.37 9.17
N LYS A 179 -11.16 9.56 9.03
CA LYS A 179 -12.26 9.45 10.00
C LYS A 179 -11.74 9.22 11.41
N GLN A 180 -10.84 8.27 11.58
CA GLN A 180 -10.28 7.97 12.90
C GLN A 180 -9.38 9.10 13.42
N PHE A 181 -8.59 9.74 12.57
CA PHE A 181 -7.86 10.95 12.97
C PHE A 181 -8.80 12.05 13.48
N LEU A 182 -9.92 12.29 12.81
CA LEU A 182 -10.91 13.26 13.26
C LEU A 182 -11.56 12.84 14.59
N LEU A 183 -11.85 11.55 14.78
CA LEU A 183 -12.37 11.04 16.05
C LEU A 183 -11.38 11.21 17.21
N GLU A 184 -10.08 11.09 16.97
CA GLU A 184 -9.03 11.38 17.98
C GLU A 184 -9.08 12.84 18.45
N HIS A 185 -9.65 13.75 17.64
CA HIS A 185 -9.74 15.19 17.88
C HIS A 185 -11.18 15.72 17.96
N ILE A 186 -12.15 14.87 18.31
CA ILE A 186 -13.59 15.19 18.30
C ILE A 186 -13.99 16.38 19.18
N GLN A 187 -13.16 16.74 20.16
CA GLN A 187 -13.40 17.87 21.06
C GLN A 187 -13.05 19.23 20.43
N GLU A 188 -12.37 19.23 19.31
CA GLU A 188 -11.97 20.45 18.62
C GLU A 188 -13.13 21.04 17.82
N ASN A 189 -13.13 22.36 17.69
CA ASN A 189 -14.14 23.07 16.92
C ASN A 189 -14.20 22.58 15.47
N ASN A 190 -15.42 22.44 14.94
CA ASN A 190 -15.71 22.05 13.54
C ASN A 190 -15.38 20.59 13.16
N VAL A 191 -14.79 19.78 14.03
CA VAL A 191 -14.41 18.39 13.71
C VAL A 191 -15.64 17.53 13.46
N GLU A 192 -16.75 17.74 14.17
CA GLU A 192 -18.02 17.01 13.92
C GLU A 192 -18.54 17.23 12.49
N ALA A 193 -18.44 18.46 11.97
CA ALA A 193 -18.86 18.77 10.60
C ALA A 193 -17.93 18.10 9.55
N LEU A 194 -16.63 18.08 9.81
CA LEU A 194 -15.68 17.36 8.97
C LEU A 194 -15.94 15.86 8.98
N LEU A 195 -16.23 15.30 10.14
CA LEU A 195 -16.55 13.88 10.30
C LEU A 195 -17.81 13.51 9.53
N LEU A 196 -18.88 14.30 9.63
CA LEU A 196 -20.11 14.10 8.86
C LEU A 196 -19.85 14.14 7.34
N THR A 197 -18.99 15.04 6.90
CA THR A 197 -18.58 15.13 5.49
C THR A 197 -17.84 13.87 5.04
N VAL A 198 -16.88 13.39 5.83
CA VAL A 198 -16.12 12.17 5.55
C VAL A 198 -17.05 10.95 5.52
N ASP A 199 -17.95 10.81 6.50
CA ASP A 199 -18.93 9.71 6.55
C ASP A 199 -19.83 9.73 5.31
N THR A 200 -20.34 10.91 4.93
CA THR A 200 -21.17 11.07 3.71
C THR A 200 -20.43 10.64 2.45
N LEU A 201 -19.15 10.99 2.31
CA LEU A 201 -18.32 10.58 1.17
C LEU A 201 -18.10 9.06 1.14
N ILE A 202 -17.85 8.45 2.30
CA ILE A 202 -17.68 6.99 2.42
C ILE A 202 -19.00 6.27 2.07
N GLU A 203 -20.10 6.66 2.68
CA GLU A 203 -21.40 6.01 2.53
C GLU A 203 -21.93 6.06 1.09
N ASN A 204 -21.82 7.24 0.44
CA ASN A 204 -22.35 7.46 -0.89
C ASN A 204 -21.55 6.77 -2.00
N THR A 205 -20.32 6.34 -1.77
CA THR A 205 -19.51 5.64 -2.77
C THR A 205 -19.97 4.18 -2.88
N ASP A 206 -20.68 3.83 -3.95
CA ASP A 206 -21.31 2.51 -4.17
C ASP A 206 -20.43 1.59 -5.04
N PHE A 207 -19.62 0.77 -4.41
CA PHE A 207 -18.72 -0.17 -5.09
C PHE A 207 -19.45 -1.29 -5.85
N SER A 208 -20.74 -1.54 -5.60
CA SER A 208 -21.50 -2.54 -6.33
C SER A 208 -21.57 -2.24 -7.83
N LYS A 209 -21.47 -0.96 -8.21
CA LYS A 209 -21.49 -0.49 -9.61
C LYS A 209 -20.23 -0.82 -10.40
N LEU A 210 -19.15 -1.18 -9.71
CA LEU A 210 -17.86 -1.54 -10.33
C LEU A 210 -17.59 -3.05 -10.23
N TYR A 211 -18.51 -3.80 -9.64
CA TYR A 211 -18.42 -5.24 -9.42
C TYR A 211 -19.22 -6.02 -10.45
N ASP A 212 -18.59 -6.98 -11.12
CA ASP A 212 -19.27 -7.89 -12.04
C ASP A 212 -19.69 -9.16 -11.29
N GLU A 213 -20.99 -9.37 -11.18
CA GLU A 213 -21.59 -10.53 -10.52
C GLU A 213 -21.28 -11.86 -11.22
N ASN A 214 -21.02 -11.86 -12.54
CA ASN A 214 -20.74 -13.07 -13.31
C ASN A 214 -19.34 -13.60 -12.99
N THR A 215 -18.33 -12.72 -13.09
CA THR A 215 -16.92 -13.06 -12.76
C THR A 215 -16.69 -13.05 -11.25
N ARG A 216 -17.53 -12.33 -10.49
CA ARG A 216 -17.38 -12.05 -9.05
C ARG A 216 -16.08 -11.31 -8.73
N LEU A 217 -15.68 -10.42 -9.61
CA LEU A 217 -14.47 -9.61 -9.53
C LEU A 217 -14.80 -8.13 -9.77
N PHE A 218 -13.92 -7.25 -9.33
CA PHE A 218 -13.97 -5.86 -9.74
C PHE A 218 -13.43 -5.69 -11.14
N SER A 219 -14.21 -5.04 -12.01
CA SER A 219 -13.68 -4.46 -13.24
C SER A 219 -12.62 -3.42 -12.89
N ILE A 220 -11.65 -3.19 -13.76
CA ILE A 220 -10.67 -2.12 -13.55
C ILE A 220 -11.32 -0.74 -13.52
N GLY A 221 -12.52 -0.60 -14.11
CA GLY A 221 -13.31 0.60 -13.99
C GLY A 221 -14.54 0.63 -14.89
N PHE A 222 -15.16 1.81 -14.96
CA PHE A 222 -16.37 2.09 -15.73
C PHE A 222 -16.13 3.26 -16.71
N ASN A 223 -16.42 3.03 -17.97
CA ASN A 223 -16.39 4.04 -19.02
C ASN A 223 -17.75 4.75 -19.09
N ILE A 224 -17.76 6.04 -18.81
CA ILE A 224 -19.00 6.83 -18.77
C ILE A 224 -19.58 7.04 -20.16
N GLU A 225 -18.75 7.29 -21.16
CA GLU A 225 -19.19 7.52 -22.54
C GLU A 225 -19.79 6.26 -23.16
N GLU A 226 -19.26 5.09 -22.83
CA GLU A 226 -19.75 3.79 -23.31
C GLU A 226 -20.84 3.21 -22.40
N ASN A 227 -21.04 3.80 -21.22
CA ASN A 227 -21.95 3.34 -20.17
C ASN A 227 -21.76 1.84 -19.84
N SER A 228 -20.50 1.40 -19.70
CA SER A 228 -20.15 0.00 -19.49
C SER A 228 -18.93 -0.17 -18.58
N LEU A 229 -18.89 -1.33 -17.89
CA LEU A 229 -17.68 -1.80 -17.24
C LEU A 229 -16.62 -2.12 -18.30
N THR A 230 -15.35 -1.95 -17.93
CA THR A 230 -14.22 -2.39 -18.76
C THR A 230 -14.11 -3.92 -18.69
N ASP A 231 -13.78 -4.58 -19.81
CA ASP A 231 -13.64 -6.04 -19.93
C ASP A 231 -12.32 -6.60 -19.34
N SER A 232 -11.81 -5.94 -18.31
CA SER A 232 -10.61 -6.37 -17.58
C SER A 232 -10.87 -6.28 -16.09
N TYR A 233 -10.32 -7.23 -15.33
CA TYR A 233 -10.68 -7.44 -13.93
C TYR A 233 -9.45 -7.53 -13.02
N TYR A 234 -9.61 -7.12 -11.76
CA TYR A 234 -8.63 -7.35 -10.71
C TYR A 234 -8.85 -8.74 -10.12
N ASP A 235 -8.07 -9.71 -10.55
CA ASP A 235 -8.19 -11.13 -10.21
C ASP A 235 -7.09 -11.66 -9.27
N LEU A 236 -6.08 -10.84 -8.93
CA LEU A 236 -4.95 -11.24 -8.10
C LEU A 236 -5.02 -10.63 -6.71
N LEU A 237 -4.70 -11.42 -5.66
CA LEU A 237 -4.62 -10.92 -4.28
C LEU A 237 -3.40 -9.98 -4.09
N ALA A 238 -2.26 -10.28 -4.72
CA ALA A 238 -1.12 -9.37 -4.75
C ALA A 238 -1.35 -8.25 -5.78
N SER A 239 -2.19 -7.31 -5.42
CA SER A 239 -2.59 -6.15 -6.22
C SER A 239 -2.88 -4.98 -5.28
N GLU A 240 -2.75 -3.76 -5.79
CA GLU A 240 -3.25 -2.56 -5.11
C GLU A 240 -4.77 -2.63 -4.88
N ALA A 241 -5.51 -3.26 -5.80
CA ALA A 241 -6.96 -3.44 -5.74
C ALA A 241 -7.45 -4.24 -4.52
N ARG A 242 -6.55 -4.94 -3.77
CA ARG A 242 -6.96 -5.60 -2.53
C ARG A 242 -7.51 -4.62 -1.49
N GLN A 243 -7.08 -3.33 -1.52
CA GLN A 243 -7.65 -2.30 -0.65
C GLN A 243 -9.11 -2.02 -1.02
N THR A 244 -9.41 -1.87 -2.31
CA THR A 244 -10.78 -1.73 -2.82
C THR A 244 -11.65 -2.92 -2.41
N SER A 245 -11.13 -4.14 -2.60
CA SER A 245 -11.84 -5.38 -2.24
C SER A 245 -12.18 -5.44 -0.75
N LEU A 246 -11.22 -5.10 0.11
CA LEU A 246 -11.43 -5.09 1.56
C LEU A 246 -12.48 -4.07 1.98
N ILE A 247 -12.39 -2.85 1.45
CA ILE A 247 -13.31 -1.75 1.75
C ILE A 247 -14.73 -2.06 1.29
N ALA A 248 -14.90 -2.56 0.06
CA ALA A 248 -16.21 -2.88 -0.48
C ALA A 248 -16.89 -4.02 0.31
N ILE A 249 -16.11 -4.99 0.80
CA ILE A 249 -16.62 -6.05 1.70
C ILE A 249 -17.01 -5.44 3.06
N ALA A 250 -16.18 -4.56 3.63
CA ALA A 250 -16.47 -3.89 4.91
C ALA A 250 -17.77 -3.07 4.84
N LYS A 251 -17.97 -2.34 3.75
CA LYS A 251 -19.18 -1.57 3.45
C LYS A 251 -20.40 -2.45 3.12
N LYS A 252 -20.20 -3.74 2.88
CA LYS A 252 -21.23 -4.71 2.40
C LYS A 252 -21.75 -4.41 0.98
N ASP A 253 -21.03 -3.65 0.19
CA ASP A 253 -21.34 -3.38 -1.21
C ASP A 253 -21.14 -4.64 -2.07
N VAL A 254 -20.21 -5.52 -1.66
CA VAL A 254 -19.96 -6.82 -2.28
C VAL A 254 -19.85 -7.94 -1.22
N PRO A 255 -20.18 -9.18 -1.57
CA PRO A 255 -20.13 -10.29 -0.62
C PRO A 255 -18.69 -10.68 -0.26
N ALA A 256 -18.46 -11.12 1.00
CA ALA A 256 -17.15 -11.56 1.47
C ALA A 256 -16.51 -12.69 0.63
N ARG A 257 -17.31 -13.49 -0.05
CA ARG A 257 -16.83 -14.52 -1.00
C ARG A 257 -16.00 -13.94 -2.16
N HIS A 258 -16.13 -12.65 -2.47
CA HIS A 258 -15.27 -11.95 -3.44
C HIS A 258 -13.79 -12.15 -3.11
N TRP A 259 -13.41 -12.01 -1.83
CA TRP A 259 -12.02 -12.19 -1.38
C TRP A 259 -11.43 -13.55 -1.77
N ASN A 260 -12.26 -14.61 -1.75
CA ASN A 260 -11.83 -15.97 -2.10
C ASN A 260 -11.64 -16.17 -3.63
N ASN A 261 -12.20 -15.27 -4.45
CA ASN A 261 -12.03 -15.33 -5.92
C ASN A 261 -10.71 -14.67 -6.38
N LEU A 262 -10.06 -13.87 -5.52
CA LEU A 262 -8.74 -13.33 -5.83
C LEU A 262 -7.72 -14.48 -5.85
N SER A 263 -6.94 -14.58 -6.91
CA SER A 263 -5.96 -15.67 -7.09
C SER A 263 -4.84 -15.64 -6.06
N ARG A 264 -4.47 -16.82 -5.55
CA ARG A 264 -3.33 -17.05 -4.66
C ARG A 264 -2.20 -17.79 -5.38
N THR A 265 -2.00 -17.51 -6.65
CA THR A 265 -0.90 -18.11 -7.40
C THR A 265 0.44 -17.72 -6.78
N LEU A 266 1.25 -18.73 -6.48
CA LEU A 266 2.54 -18.57 -5.80
C LEU A 266 3.70 -18.84 -6.75
N THR A 267 4.80 -18.11 -6.53
CA THR A 267 6.10 -18.39 -7.15
C THR A 267 7.16 -18.59 -6.07
N ILE A 268 8.25 -19.22 -6.42
CA ILE A 268 9.36 -19.54 -5.52
C ILE A 268 10.67 -19.05 -6.12
N LEU A 269 11.47 -18.39 -5.29
CA LEU A 269 12.87 -18.08 -5.59
C LEU A 269 13.74 -18.50 -4.40
N ASN A 270 14.67 -19.43 -4.61
CA ASN A 270 15.47 -20.02 -3.56
C ASN A 270 14.57 -20.67 -2.47
N LYS A 271 14.71 -20.24 -1.21
CA LYS A 271 13.89 -20.68 -0.08
C LYS A 271 12.65 -19.83 0.18
N TYR A 272 12.48 -18.72 -0.55
CA TYR A 272 11.38 -17.79 -0.36
C TYR A 272 10.28 -18.08 -1.35
N LYS A 273 9.04 -17.88 -0.91
CA LYS A 273 7.84 -18.03 -1.72
C LYS A 273 6.90 -16.86 -1.47
N GLY A 274 6.14 -16.47 -2.48
CA GLY A 274 5.18 -15.38 -2.38
C GLY A 274 4.20 -15.38 -3.54
N LEU A 275 3.16 -14.58 -3.41
CA LEU A 275 2.19 -14.37 -4.45
C LEU A 275 2.84 -13.75 -5.69
N ILE A 276 2.35 -14.10 -6.87
CA ILE A 276 2.60 -13.36 -8.09
C ILE A 276 1.65 -12.17 -8.18
N SER A 277 2.06 -11.13 -8.91
CA SER A 277 1.23 -9.99 -9.27
C SER A 277 1.19 -9.77 -10.78
N TRP A 278 0.40 -8.82 -11.25
CA TRP A 278 0.31 -8.55 -12.68
C TRP A 278 1.63 -7.97 -13.22
N SER A 279 2.14 -6.94 -12.58
CA SER A 279 3.33 -6.22 -13.05
C SER A 279 4.61 -6.52 -12.27
N GLY A 280 4.55 -7.18 -11.10
CA GLY A 280 5.73 -7.44 -10.27
C GLY A 280 6.33 -6.18 -9.65
N THR A 281 5.54 -5.14 -9.43
CA THR A 281 5.97 -3.84 -8.92
C THR A 281 6.00 -3.81 -7.39
N ALA A 282 6.89 -3.00 -6.80
CA ALA A 282 6.87 -2.76 -5.35
C ALA A 282 5.52 -2.17 -4.89
N PHE A 283 4.88 -1.36 -5.73
CA PHE A 283 3.59 -0.74 -5.49
C PHE A 283 2.50 -1.77 -5.17
N GLU A 284 2.33 -2.81 -6.01
CA GLU A 284 1.30 -3.84 -5.84
C GLU A 284 1.38 -4.57 -4.47
N TYR A 285 2.60 -4.69 -3.91
CA TYR A 285 2.82 -5.40 -2.65
C TYR A 285 2.76 -4.48 -1.43
N PHE A 286 3.36 -3.30 -1.51
CA PHE A 286 3.61 -2.46 -0.34
C PHE A 286 2.65 -1.27 -0.19
N MET A 287 2.09 -0.72 -1.29
CA MET A 287 1.21 0.45 -1.20
C MET A 287 0.01 0.19 -0.29
N PRO A 288 -0.73 -0.92 -0.42
CA PRO A 288 -1.86 -1.17 0.47
C PRO A 288 -1.47 -1.29 1.95
N ASN A 289 -0.22 -1.63 2.25
CA ASN A 289 0.26 -1.74 3.62
C ASN A 289 0.44 -0.36 4.32
N ILE A 290 0.22 0.73 3.61
CA ILE A 290 0.10 2.05 4.27
C ILE A 290 -1.07 2.03 5.25
N ASN A 291 -2.20 1.46 4.86
CA ASN A 291 -3.43 1.36 5.66
C ASN A 291 -3.69 -0.06 6.19
N ILE A 292 -3.44 -1.08 5.37
CA ILE A 292 -3.80 -2.47 5.69
C ILE A 292 -2.66 -3.13 6.46
N PRO A 293 -2.89 -3.60 7.70
CA PRO A 293 -1.88 -4.34 8.43
C PRO A 293 -1.64 -5.71 7.78
N LYS A 294 -0.46 -6.24 8.03
CA LYS A 294 -0.12 -7.62 7.72
C LYS A 294 0.27 -8.36 9.00
N TYR A 295 -0.21 -9.57 9.13
CA TYR A 295 0.01 -10.38 10.32
C TYR A 295 1.22 -11.30 10.13
N PRO A 296 2.10 -11.45 11.14
CA PRO A 296 3.30 -12.28 11.03
C PRO A 296 2.99 -13.70 10.54
N GLY A 297 3.69 -14.14 9.49
CA GLY A 297 3.50 -15.44 8.84
C GLY A 297 2.20 -15.58 8.06
N SER A 298 1.47 -14.50 7.82
CA SER A 298 0.35 -14.50 6.88
C SER A 298 0.84 -14.55 5.42
N LEU A 299 -0.05 -14.93 4.52
CA LEU A 299 0.23 -15.00 3.09
C LEU A 299 0.72 -13.65 2.53
N LEU A 300 0.13 -12.54 2.97
CA LEU A 300 0.55 -11.18 2.59
C LEU A 300 1.89 -10.78 3.20
N ASP A 301 2.15 -11.13 4.47
CA ASP A 301 3.43 -10.86 5.14
C ASP A 301 4.60 -11.59 4.45
N GLU A 302 4.44 -12.88 4.19
CA GLU A 302 5.46 -13.67 3.50
C GLU A 302 5.66 -13.21 2.06
N SER A 303 4.59 -12.74 1.38
CA SER A 303 4.68 -12.17 0.03
C SER A 303 5.43 -10.81 0.02
N CYS A 304 5.28 -9.99 1.05
CA CYS A 304 6.06 -8.76 1.20
C CYS A 304 7.55 -9.04 1.44
N LYS A 305 7.87 -10.02 2.29
CA LYS A 305 9.25 -10.47 2.51
C LYS A 305 9.87 -11.02 1.22
N PHE A 306 9.09 -11.83 0.47
CA PHE A 306 9.50 -12.35 -0.83
C PHE A 306 9.76 -11.23 -1.84
N MET A 307 8.86 -10.22 -1.90
CA MET A 307 9.04 -9.05 -2.76
C MET A 307 10.29 -8.26 -2.42
N LEU A 308 10.52 -7.96 -1.13
CA LEU A 308 11.73 -7.26 -0.70
C LEU A 308 13.01 -7.98 -1.10
N MET A 309 13.06 -9.29 -0.86
CA MET A 309 14.19 -10.13 -1.28
C MET A 309 14.37 -10.09 -2.79
N SER A 310 13.30 -10.22 -3.57
CA SER A 310 13.33 -10.21 -5.03
C SER A 310 13.80 -8.87 -5.59
N GLN A 311 13.38 -7.74 -4.99
CA GLN A 311 13.87 -6.40 -5.33
C GLN A 311 15.39 -6.31 -5.22
N LYS A 312 15.93 -6.77 -4.08
CA LYS A 312 17.37 -6.71 -3.80
C LYS A 312 18.16 -7.63 -4.73
N GLU A 313 17.70 -8.86 -4.95
CA GLU A 313 18.37 -9.83 -5.83
C GLU A 313 18.37 -9.36 -7.29
N TYR A 314 17.25 -8.84 -7.80
CA TYR A 314 17.17 -8.35 -9.17
C TYR A 314 18.01 -7.10 -9.39
N ALA A 315 17.94 -6.13 -8.50
CA ALA A 315 18.77 -4.93 -8.54
C ALA A 315 20.27 -5.25 -8.50
N LYS A 316 20.68 -6.21 -7.64
CA LYS A 316 22.06 -6.72 -7.59
C LYS A 316 22.47 -7.34 -8.91
N LYS A 317 21.61 -8.17 -9.54
CA LYS A 317 21.87 -8.77 -10.86
C LYS A 317 22.08 -7.72 -11.94
N LEU A 318 21.33 -6.60 -11.88
CA LEU A 318 21.43 -5.47 -12.82
C LEU A 318 22.54 -4.46 -12.45
N ASN A 319 23.11 -4.57 -11.26
CA ASN A 319 24.07 -3.60 -10.69
C ASN A 319 23.50 -2.16 -10.61
N ILE A 320 22.25 -2.04 -10.14
CA ILE A 320 21.52 -0.78 -9.92
C ILE A 320 20.96 -0.72 -8.50
N PRO A 321 20.59 0.46 -7.97
CA PRO A 321 19.82 0.56 -6.74
C PRO A 321 18.48 -0.16 -6.86
N TRP A 322 17.98 -0.73 -5.75
CA TRP A 322 16.68 -1.39 -5.73
C TRP A 322 15.53 -0.38 -5.52
N GLY A 323 14.32 -0.79 -5.85
CA GLY A 323 13.11 0.05 -5.80
C GLY A 323 12.37 0.06 -7.14
N ILE A 324 12.44 -1.08 -7.86
CA ILE A 324 11.76 -1.23 -9.15
C ILE A 324 10.25 -1.25 -8.90
N SER A 325 9.58 -0.27 -9.48
CA SER A 325 8.14 -0.09 -9.36
C SER A 325 7.61 0.73 -10.52
N GLU A 326 6.31 0.85 -10.63
CA GLU A 326 5.71 1.75 -11.62
C GLU A 326 6.16 3.18 -11.36
N SER A 327 6.49 3.90 -12.41
CA SER A 327 7.02 5.26 -12.29
C SER A 327 7.06 5.99 -13.63
N ALA A 328 7.23 7.30 -13.56
CA ALA A 328 7.66 8.05 -14.71
C ALA A 328 9.08 7.61 -15.12
N PHE A 329 9.38 7.63 -16.41
CA PHE A 329 10.66 7.21 -16.97
C PHE A 329 11.21 8.19 -18.00
N TYR A 330 12.45 8.02 -18.43
CA TYR A 330 13.18 9.01 -19.25
C TYR A 330 12.74 8.96 -20.72
N LEU A 331 11.44 9.20 -20.93
CA LEU A 331 10.83 9.44 -22.25
C LEU A 331 9.69 10.44 -22.08
N LYS A 332 9.56 11.41 -22.99
CA LYS A 332 8.54 12.46 -22.92
C LYS A 332 7.53 12.30 -24.06
N ASP A 333 6.29 12.71 -23.74
CA ASP A 333 5.23 12.86 -24.74
C ASP A 333 5.37 14.18 -25.52
N LEU A 334 4.42 14.42 -26.44
CA LEU A 334 4.39 15.64 -27.25
C LEU A 334 4.18 16.94 -26.44
N GLN A 335 3.63 16.84 -25.22
CA GLN A 335 3.44 17.94 -24.30
C GLN A 335 4.62 18.10 -23.32
N ASN A 336 5.71 17.39 -23.55
CA ASN A 336 6.89 17.33 -22.65
C ASN A 336 6.62 16.76 -21.25
N ASN A 337 5.56 15.95 -21.07
CA ASN A 337 5.39 15.18 -19.85
C ASN A 337 6.24 13.92 -19.92
N TYR A 338 6.87 13.56 -18.80
CA TYR A 338 7.45 12.23 -18.67
C TYR A 338 6.34 11.17 -18.78
N GLN A 339 6.60 10.14 -19.57
CA GLN A 339 5.71 8.99 -19.67
C GLN A 339 5.80 8.14 -18.40
N TYR A 340 4.71 7.38 -18.13
CA TYR A 340 4.55 6.57 -16.94
C TYR A 340 4.28 5.11 -17.32
N LYS A 341 4.90 4.16 -16.62
CA LYS A 341 4.76 2.74 -16.90
C LYS A 341 5.02 1.89 -15.65
N ALA A 342 4.40 0.72 -15.58
CA ALA A 342 4.70 -0.28 -14.58
C ALA A 342 5.98 -1.05 -14.95
N PHE A 343 7.03 -0.91 -14.11
CA PHE A 343 8.27 -1.69 -14.11
C PHE A 343 8.23 -2.66 -12.94
N GLY A 344 8.68 -3.89 -13.15
CA GLY A 344 8.58 -4.92 -12.12
C GLY A 344 9.62 -6.02 -12.23
N ILE A 345 9.55 -6.95 -11.31
CA ILE A 345 10.47 -8.08 -11.20
C ILE A 345 9.99 -9.22 -12.11
N PRO A 346 10.79 -9.69 -13.08
CA PRO A 346 10.33 -10.63 -14.12
C PRO A 346 9.80 -11.97 -13.61
N TRP A 347 10.31 -12.49 -12.49
CA TRP A 347 9.86 -13.79 -11.95
C TRP A 347 8.69 -13.69 -10.96
N ILE A 348 8.16 -12.47 -10.76
CA ILE A 348 6.98 -12.22 -9.92
C ILE A 348 5.82 -11.73 -10.77
N GLY A 349 6.10 -10.93 -11.81
CA GLY A 349 5.08 -10.33 -12.67
C GLY A 349 4.65 -11.23 -13.82
N LEU A 350 3.36 -11.21 -14.14
CA LEU A 350 2.81 -11.88 -15.32
C LEU A 350 3.02 -11.07 -16.61
N LYS A 351 3.21 -9.76 -16.49
CA LYS A 351 3.43 -8.85 -17.61
C LYS A 351 4.69 -9.22 -18.39
N ARG A 352 4.59 -9.23 -19.72
CA ARG A 352 5.73 -9.48 -20.62
C ARG A 352 6.66 -8.27 -20.71
N GLY A 353 7.93 -8.47 -21.04
CA GLY A 353 8.92 -7.41 -21.29
C GLY A 353 9.44 -6.72 -20.03
N LEU A 354 9.22 -7.26 -18.84
CA LEU A 354 9.73 -6.68 -17.59
C LEU A 354 11.25 -6.66 -17.49
N SER A 355 11.95 -7.58 -18.20
CA SER A 355 13.40 -7.64 -18.23
C SER A 355 14.07 -6.64 -19.19
N ASP A 356 13.30 -5.98 -20.04
CA ASP A 356 13.84 -5.17 -21.12
C ASP A 356 14.18 -3.74 -20.67
N GLU A 357 13.74 -3.36 -19.47
CA GLU A 357 13.84 -1.99 -18.96
C GLU A 357 14.35 -1.97 -17.53
N MET A 358 15.21 -1.00 -17.25
CA MET A 358 15.89 -0.86 -15.96
C MET A 358 15.58 0.52 -15.36
N VAL A 359 14.46 0.64 -14.65
CA VAL A 359 14.04 1.88 -13.99
C VAL A 359 13.85 1.63 -12.51
N THR A 360 14.49 2.45 -11.68
CA THR A 360 14.37 2.38 -10.22
C THR A 360 13.72 3.66 -9.69
N SER A 361 12.67 3.52 -8.90
CA SER A 361 12.00 4.64 -8.22
C SER A 361 12.44 4.75 -6.75
N SER A 362 12.46 5.96 -6.23
CA SER A 362 12.79 6.20 -4.82
C SER A 362 11.70 5.68 -3.88
N TYR A 363 10.43 5.97 -4.20
CA TYR A 363 9.31 5.56 -3.38
C TYR A 363 9.15 4.03 -3.29
N GLY A 364 9.50 3.30 -4.36
CA GLY A 364 9.42 1.83 -4.38
C GLY A 364 10.30 1.16 -3.32
N SER A 365 11.45 1.77 -2.96
CA SER A 365 12.23 1.33 -1.81
C SER A 365 11.71 1.88 -0.49
N ILE A 366 11.23 3.13 -0.45
CA ILE A 366 10.73 3.77 0.78
C ILE A 366 9.49 3.06 1.33
N LEU A 367 8.63 2.51 0.49
CA LEU A 367 7.48 1.71 0.91
C LEU A 367 7.87 0.50 1.78
N ALA A 368 9.12 0.03 1.69
CA ALA A 368 9.64 -1.06 2.52
C ALA A 368 10.24 -0.59 3.86
N LEU A 369 10.07 0.67 4.27
CA LEU A 369 10.63 1.23 5.52
C LEU A 369 10.20 0.45 6.77
N THR A 370 8.95 -0.01 6.82
CA THR A 370 8.45 -0.81 7.94
C THR A 370 8.93 -2.27 7.92
N GLU A 371 9.64 -2.70 6.86
CA GLU A 371 10.22 -4.03 6.73
C GLU A 371 11.74 -4.03 7.02
N ALA A 372 12.45 -3.14 6.33
CA ALA A 372 13.91 -3.13 6.25
C ALA A 372 14.47 -1.70 6.29
N PRO A 373 14.29 -0.94 7.38
CA PRO A 373 14.61 0.48 7.43
C PRO A 373 16.10 0.78 7.15
N LYS A 374 17.03 -0.05 7.62
CA LYS A 374 18.47 0.14 7.38
C LYS A 374 18.80 0.05 5.89
N GLU A 375 18.35 -1.03 5.26
CA GLU A 375 18.61 -1.27 3.83
C GLU A 375 17.95 -0.21 2.94
N VAL A 376 16.77 0.30 3.36
CA VAL A 376 16.14 1.44 2.68
C VAL A 376 17.01 2.67 2.76
N VAL A 377 17.47 3.07 3.96
CA VAL A 377 18.32 4.26 4.13
C VAL A 377 19.64 4.11 3.36
N GLU A 378 20.27 2.94 3.38
CA GLU A 378 21.48 2.66 2.59
C GLU A 378 21.23 2.86 1.09
N ASN A 379 20.12 2.34 0.57
CA ASN A 379 19.72 2.51 -0.82
C ASN A 379 19.43 3.97 -1.17
N LEU A 380 18.73 4.71 -0.29
CA LEU A 380 18.45 6.12 -0.49
C LEU A 380 19.72 6.96 -0.56
N LYS A 381 20.73 6.68 0.26
CA LYS A 381 22.04 7.33 0.19
C LYS A 381 22.76 7.10 -1.13
N ILE A 382 22.54 5.94 -1.80
CA ILE A 382 23.04 5.68 -3.14
C ILE A 382 22.29 6.54 -4.17
N LEU A 383 20.95 6.59 -4.08
CA LEU A 383 20.10 7.40 -4.96
C LEU A 383 20.43 8.90 -4.81
N GLU A 384 20.70 9.37 -3.59
CA GLU A 384 21.12 10.75 -3.32
C GLU A 384 22.46 11.08 -4.00
N LYS A 385 23.47 10.21 -3.91
CA LYS A 385 24.76 10.34 -4.62
C LYS A 385 24.57 10.38 -6.14
N ASN A 386 23.55 9.75 -6.66
CA ASN A 386 23.19 9.80 -8.08
C ASN A 386 22.37 11.06 -8.45
N GLY A 387 22.21 12.02 -7.53
CA GLY A 387 21.61 13.31 -7.78
C GLY A 387 20.08 13.38 -7.67
N MET A 388 19.44 12.37 -7.10
CA MET A 388 17.99 12.31 -6.99
C MET A 388 17.39 13.16 -5.86
N TYR A 389 18.16 13.54 -4.83
CA TYR A 389 17.64 14.25 -3.65
C TYR A 389 17.70 15.76 -3.84
N LYS A 390 16.55 16.45 -3.86
CA LYS A 390 16.43 17.88 -4.18
C LYS A 390 15.40 18.61 -3.29
N GLN A 391 14.67 19.60 -3.87
CA GLN A 391 13.80 20.55 -3.16
C GLN A 391 12.69 19.81 -2.36
N TYR A 392 11.94 18.92 -3.00
CA TYR A 392 10.82 18.20 -2.39
C TYR A 392 11.18 16.75 -2.00
N GLY A 393 12.44 16.52 -1.63
CA GLY A 393 12.95 15.18 -1.35
C GLY A 393 13.48 14.50 -2.60
N PHE A 394 13.09 13.27 -2.84
CA PHE A 394 13.57 12.50 -4.00
C PHE A 394 12.74 12.77 -5.25
N TYR A 395 13.44 12.91 -6.37
CA TYR A 395 12.84 12.78 -7.69
C TYR A 395 12.23 11.39 -7.87
N GLU A 396 11.41 11.25 -8.88
CA GLU A 396 10.59 10.09 -9.18
C GLU A 396 11.41 8.82 -9.39
N SER A 397 12.31 8.84 -10.36
CA SER A 397 13.07 7.66 -10.76
C SER A 397 14.43 7.97 -11.39
N ILE A 398 15.24 6.92 -11.49
CA ILE A 398 16.44 6.83 -12.33
C ILE A 398 16.22 5.77 -13.39
N ASP A 399 16.49 6.13 -14.63
CA ASP A 399 16.40 5.25 -15.81
C ASP A 399 17.80 4.83 -16.24
N TYR A 400 18.07 3.53 -16.19
CA TYR A 400 19.30 2.90 -16.61
C TYR A 400 19.17 2.17 -17.97
N THR A 401 18.01 2.26 -18.64
CA THR A 401 17.72 1.54 -19.89
C THR A 401 18.57 2.09 -21.03
N PRO A 402 19.49 1.32 -21.62
CA PRO A 402 20.48 1.83 -22.58
C PRO A 402 19.86 2.49 -23.82
N THR A 403 18.68 2.02 -24.27
CA THR A 403 18.00 2.52 -25.46
C THR A 403 17.45 3.95 -25.28
N ARG A 404 17.34 4.45 -24.04
CA ARG A 404 16.85 5.80 -23.72
C ARG A 404 17.96 6.77 -23.31
N LEU A 405 19.18 6.27 -23.11
CA LEU A 405 20.31 7.08 -22.67
C LEU A 405 21.08 7.66 -23.85
N LYS A 406 21.63 8.85 -23.67
CA LYS A 406 22.57 9.42 -24.64
C LYS A 406 23.90 8.68 -24.60
N LYS A 407 24.63 8.73 -25.71
CA LYS A 407 25.95 8.10 -25.82
C LYS A 407 26.89 8.59 -24.70
N GLY A 408 27.36 7.64 -23.87
CA GLY A 408 28.26 7.92 -22.75
C GLY A 408 27.58 8.16 -21.41
N GLU A 409 26.27 8.32 -21.35
CA GLU A 409 25.52 8.40 -20.09
C GLU A 409 25.33 6.99 -19.52
N LYS A 410 25.45 6.87 -18.18
CA LYS A 410 25.21 5.62 -17.45
C LYS A 410 23.77 5.50 -16.96
N TYR A 411 23.10 6.60 -16.75
CA TYR A 411 21.70 6.70 -16.31
C TYR A 411 21.17 8.11 -16.58
N ALA A 412 19.86 8.26 -16.51
CA ALA A 412 19.16 9.55 -16.56
C ALA A 412 18.22 9.72 -15.36
N VAL A 413 18.26 10.87 -14.71
CA VAL A 413 17.35 11.22 -13.60
C VAL A 413 16.05 11.79 -14.17
N VAL A 414 14.92 11.24 -13.75
CA VAL A 414 13.58 11.70 -14.13
C VAL A 414 13.14 12.77 -13.14
N LYS A 415 13.31 14.04 -13.54
CA LYS A 415 13.19 15.22 -12.69
C LYS A 415 11.73 15.65 -12.48
N THR A 416 10.94 14.77 -11.90
CA THR A 416 9.55 15.01 -11.53
C THR A 416 9.27 14.54 -10.11
N TYR A 417 8.23 15.11 -9.50
CA TYR A 417 7.66 14.69 -8.22
C TYR A 417 6.18 14.41 -8.49
N MET A 418 5.72 13.20 -8.24
CA MET A 418 4.33 12.80 -8.46
C MET A 418 3.58 12.80 -7.13
N ALA A 419 2.42 13.43 -7.09
CA ALA A 419 1.65 13.63 -5.84
C ALA A 419 1.43 12.34 -5.07
N HIS A 420 0.96 11.26 -5.74
CA HIS A 420 0.70 10.00 -5.06
C HIS A 420 1.98 9.35 -4.51
N HIS A 421 3.10 9.40 -5.22
CA HIS A 421 4.35 8.86 -4.72
C HIS A 421 4.94 9.69 -3.57
N GLN A 422 4.82 11.02 -3.64
CA GLN A 422 5.21 11.88 -2.51
C GLN A 422 4.34 11.62 -1.27
N GLY A 423 3.03 11.40 -1.46
CA GLY A 423 2.13 10.97 -0.39
C GLY A 423 2.57 9.65 0.23
N LEU A 424 2.83 8.64 -0.59
CA LEU A 424 3.31 7.33 -0.11
C LEU A 424 4.64 7.41 0.65
N ILE A 425 5.60 8.22 0.19
CA ILE A 425 6.87 8.48 0.88
C ILE A 425 6.59 9.03 2.29
N LEU A 426 5.77 10.07 2.38
CA LEU A 426 5.47 10.73 3.66
C LEU A 426 4.75 9.79 4.63
N LEU A 427 3.76 9.02 4.13
CA LEU A 427 2.99 8.07 4.95
C LEU A 427 3.82 6.87 5.41
N ALA A 428 4.75 6.37 4.56
CA ALA A 428 5.68 5.31 4.97
C ALA A 428 6.61 5.78 6.11
N ILE A 429 7.11 7.02 6.02
CA ILE A 429 7.89 7.64 7.10
C ILE A 429 7.02 7.81 8.35
N ASN A 430 5.79 8.31 8.22
CA ASN A 430 4.87 8.46 9.34
C ASN A 430 4.59 7.14 10.03
N ASN A 431 4.29 6.08 9.28
CA ASN A 431 4.08 4.74 9.84
C ASN A 431 5.31 4.22 10.61
N LEU A 432 6.52 4.45 10.10
CA LEU A 432 7.75 4.05 10.80
C LEU A 432 7.91 4.79 12.13
N PHE A 433 7.74 6.12 12.15
CA PHE A 433 7.97 6.95 13.34
C PHE A 433 6.83 6.89 14.35
N LYS A 434 5.60 6.62 13.90
CA LYS A 434 4.38 6.58 14.75
C LYS A 434 3.82 5.18 14.93
N ASN A 435 4.68 4.15 14.79
CA ASN A 435 4.32 2.76 15.04
C ASN A 435 3.07 2.32 14.26
N ASN A 436 3.10 2.47 12.95
CA ASN A 436 2.03 2.11 12.01
C ASN A 436 0.68 2.82 12.29
N ILE A 437 0.72 4.11 12.60
CA ILE A 437 -0.46 4.88 12.99
C ILE A 437 -1.56 4.88 11.92
N MET A 438 -1.21 4.91 10.62
CA MET A 438 -2.20 4.85 9.55
C MET A 438 -2.95 3.52 9.53
N GLN A 439 -2.23 2.41 9.73
CA GLN A 439 -2.83 1.08 9.84
C GLN A 439 -3.75 0.97 11.08
N LYS A 440 -3.35 1.53 12.21
CA LYS A 440 -4.14 1.54 13.43
C LYS A 440 -5.45 2.31 13.22
N ARG A 441 -5.36 3.55 12.70
CA ARG A 441 -6.53 4.36 12.37
C ARG A 441 -7.46 3.66 11.38
N PHE A 442 -6.91 3.06 10.32
CA PHE A 442 -7.71 2.31 9.36
C PHE A 442 -8.49 1.16 10.02
N MET A 443 -7.81 0.34 10.83
CA MET A 443 -8.41 -0.83 11.48
C MET A 443 -9.28 -0.53 12.72
N GLU A 444 -9.23 0.69 13.27
CA GLU A 444 -10.15 1.07 14.36
C GLU A 444 -11.61 1.26 13.88
N ASN A 445 -11.84 1.35 12.57
CA ASN A 445 -13.20 1.38 12.02
C ASN A 445 -13.89 0.03 12.23
N PRO A 446 -15.09 -0.01 12.86
CA PRO A 446 -15.77 -1.26 13.22
C PRO A 446 -16.02 -2.18 12.03
N GLU A 447 -16.33 -1.63 10.86
CA GLU A 447 -16.61 -2.35 9.63
C GLU A 447 -15.37 -3.12 9.14
N LEU A 448 -14.21 -2.48 9.21
CA LEU A 448 -12.93 -3.09 8.81
C LEU A 448 -12.45 -4.11 9.85
N LYS A 449 -12.64 -3.80 11.13
CA LYS A 449 -12.30 -4.71 12.23
C LYS A 449 -13.12 -6.01 12.18
N ALA A 450 -14.38 -5.93 11.73
CA ALA A 450 -15.25 -7.09 11.60
C ALA A 450 -14.77 -8.11 10.56
N ILE A 451 -13.97 -7.70 9.57
CA ILE A 451 -13.46 -8.54 8.48
C ILE A 451 -11.95 -8.79 8.55
N ASP A 452 -11.31 -8.42 9.66
CA ASP A 452 -9.87 -8.56 9.88
C ASP A 452 -9.34 -9.98 9.65
N ILE A 453 -10.17 -11.00 9.89
CA ILE A 453 -9.84 -12.41 9.64
C ILE A 453 -9.40 -12.69 8.20
N LEU A 454 -9.86 -11.91 7.22
CA LEU A 454 -9.47 -12.04 5.82
C LEU A 454 -7.98 -11.79 5.59
N LEU A 455 -7.34 -11.00 6.44
CA LEU A 455 -5.92 -10.65 6.37
C LEU A 455 -5.01 -11.69 7.04
N GLN A 456 -5.59 -12.68 7.75
CA GLN A 456 -4.85 -13.65 8.56
C GLN A 456 -4.60 -14.97 7.84
N GLU A 457 -4.95 -15.08 6.55
CA GLU A 457 -4.69 -16.26 5.73
C GLU A 457 -3.20 -16.64 5.79
N LYS A 458 -2.91 -17.90 6.12
CA LYS A 458 -1.53 -18.38 6.29
C LYS A 458 -0.90 -18.81 4.97
N MET A 459 0.41 -18.60 4.87
CA MET A 459 1.19 -19.14 3.75
C MET A 459 1.17 -20.68 3.82
N PRO A 460 0.81 -21.38 2.73
CA PRO A 460 0.84 -22.84 2.71
C PRO A 460 2.25 -23.37 2.99
N GLU A 461 2.38 -24.33 3.92
CA GLU A 461 3.70 -24.88 4.32
C GLU A 461 4.24 -25.84 3.26
N ASN A 462 3.39 -26.72 2.71
CA ASN A 462 3.76 -27.80 1.80
C ASN A 462 3.28 -27.52 0.37
N ILE A 463 4.06 -26.73 -0.38
CA ILE A 463 3.82 -26.55 -1.81
C ILE A 463 4.74 -27.52 -2.54
N ILE A 464 4.16 -28.54 -3.17
CA ILE A 464 4.87 -29.46 -4.07
C ILE A 464 4.82 -28.83 -5.47
N ILE A 465 5.94 -28.25 -5.91
CA ILE A 465 6.10 -27.84 -7.30
C ILE A 465 6.73 -29.01 -8.04
N THR A 466 5.95 -29.65 -8.90
CA THR A 466 6.47 -30.70 -9.76
C THR A 466 7.43 -30.11 -10.81
N LYS A 467 8.37 -30.92 -11.29
CA LYS A 467 9.31 -30.50 -12.34
C LYS A 467 8.58 -30.09 -13.63
N GLU A 468 7.46 -30.75 -13.93
CA GLU A 468 6.58 -30.44 -15.08
C GLU A 468 5.89 -29.06 -14.96
N GLU A 469 5.52 -28.63 -13.77
CA GLU A 469 4.96 -27.27 -13.55
C GLU A 469 6.02 -26.20 -13.76
N LYS A 470 7.26 -26.44 -13.36
CA LYS A 470 8.39 -25.54 -13.66
C LYS A 470 8.62 -25.40 -15.17
N GLU A 471 8.56 -26.50 -15.90
CA GLU A 471 8.71 -26.48 -17.34
C GLU A 471 7.53 -25.82 -18.06
N LYS A 472 6.31 -26.04 -17.62
CA LYS A 472 5.11 -25.38 -18.16
C LYS A 472 5.11 -23.86 -17.92
N VAL A 473 5.54 -23.41 -16.75
CA VAL A 473 5.71 -21.99 -16.48
C VAL A 473 6.79 -21.37 -17.39
N CYS A 474 7.90 -22.06 -17.61
CA CYS A 474 8.92 -21.61 -18.56
C CYS A 474 8.43 -21.62 -20.02
N LEU A 475 7.64 -22.61 -20.43
CA LEU A 475 7.13 -22.74 -21.80
C LEU A 475 6.03 -21.71 -22.13
N LEU A 476 5.22 -21.30 -21.15
CA LEU A 476 4.27 -20.17 -21.31
C LEU A 476 4.97 -18.84 -21.59
N TYR A 477 6.23 -18.70 -21.16
CA TYR A 477 7.04 -17.51 -21.41
C TYR A 477 7.88 -17.59 -22.70
N THR A 478 7.99 -18.75 -23.35
CA THR A 478 8.87 -18.96 -24.51
C THR A 478 8.17 -19.30 -25.82
N SER A 479 6.85 -19.52 -25.83
CA SER A 479 6.13 -19.72 -27.09
C SER A 479 5.85 -18.38 -27.78
N PRO A 480 6.42 -18.11 -28.96
CA PRO A 480 6.01 -16.96 -29.76
C PRO A 480 4.59 -17.23 -30.32
N SER A 481 3.69 -16.33 -30.07
CA SER A 481 2.42 -16.22 -30.78
C SER A 481 2.50 -15.16 -31.83
#